data_180be824e8a266843e5924690413e29e
#
_entry.id   180be824e8a266843e5924690413e29e
#
_cell.length_a   1.000
_cell.length_b   1.000
_cell.length_c   1.000
_cell.angle_alpha   90.00
_cell.angle_beta   90.00
_cell.angle_gamma   90.00
#
_symmetry.space_group_name_H-M   'P 1'
#
loop_
_entity.id
_entity.type
_entity.pdbx_description
1 polymer ?
#
loop_
_entity_poly.entity_id
_entity_poly.type
_entity_poly.pdbx_seq_one_letter_code
_entity_poly.pdbx_strand_id
1 'polypeptide(L)'
;MRTLTLDKAGLASTIQDGGRLGILHAGIAAAGAMDPLALKAGQHCLGHHAGEAAIEIAYGNVRATPSHDCALVVTGAPAMLLIDNESVPMRSIQTLSAGQTLTIGPPSEGIYSYLHVSGGFNTHPIFNSRSTSPREGIGGLHGGYLRDQDTCLLYTSPSPRDVEES
;
A
#
# COMPACT_ATOMS: atom_id res chain seq x y z
N MET A 1 4.92 4.50 -17.65
CA MET A 1 3.99 3.89 -16.67
C MET A 1 4.76 3.64 -15.37
N ARG A 2 4.27 4.14 -14.25
CA ARG A 2 4.92 3.96 -12.95
C ARG A 2 4.39 2.68 -12.30
N THR A 3 5.29 1.86 -11.82
CA THR A 3 4.94 0.57 -11.20
C THR A 3 5.74 0.32 -9.93
N LEU A 4 5.17 -0.47 -9.04
CA LEU A 4 5.85 -1.09 -7.92
C LEU A 4 5.75 -2.60 -8.07
N THR A 5 6.86 -3.28 -8.20
CA THR A 5 6.91 -4.74 -8.28
C THR A 5 7.20 -5.31 -6.91
N LEU A 6 6.40 -6.28 -6.49
CA LEU A 6 6.64 -7.03 -5.27
C LEU A 6 7.58 -8.20 -5.58
N ASP A 7 8.87 -8.01 -5.33
CA ASP A 7 9.85 -9.10 -5.49
C ASP A 7 9.52 -10.26 -4.54
N LYS A 8 8.94 -9.89 -3.38
CA LYS A 8 8.39 -10.81 -2.40
C LYS A 8 7.15 -10.19 -1.76
N ALA A 9 6.03 -10.87 -1.83
CA ALA A 9 4.74 -10.34 -1.36
C ALA A 9 4.46 -10.62 0.13
N GLY A 10 5.28 -11.43 0.78
CA GLY A 10 5.04 -11.85 2.17
C GLY A 10 3.94 -12.91 2.28
N LEU A 11 3.54 -13.20 3.52
CA LEU A 11 2.59 -14.27 3.82
C LEU A 11 1.16 -13.92 3.40
N ALA A 12 0.72 -12.70 3.72
CA ALA A 12 -0.63 -12.25 3.44
C ALA A 12 -0.63 -10.72 3.26
N SER A 13 -0.54 -10.30 2.03
CA SER A 13 -0.57 -8.88 1.65
C SER A 13 -1.75 -8.63 0.71
N THR A 14 -2.48 -7.54 0.94
CA THR A 14 -3.65 -7.15 0.14
C THR A 14 -3.65 -5.65 -0.10
N ILE A 15 -4.32 -5.22 -1.15
CA ILE A 15 -4.66 -3.80 -1.36
C ILE A 15 -5.86 -3.47 -0.48
N GLN A 16 -5.76 -2.45 0.36
CA GLN A 16 -6.85 -2.00 1.23
C GLN A 16 -7.00 -0.49 1.21
N ASP A 17 -8.25 -0.05 1.25
CA ASP A 17 -8.65 1.33 1.52
C ASP A 17 -9.63 1.37 2.72
N GLY A 18 -10.53 2.32 2.78
CA GLY A 18 -11.54 2.42 3.85
C GLY A 18 -12.65 1.38 3.80
N GLY A 19 -12.68 0.54 2.78
CA GLY A 19 -13.69 -0.51 2.60
C GLY A 19 -14.92 -0.08 1.80
N ARG A 20 -15.79 -1.05 1.53
CA ARG A 20 -17.07 -0.91 0.79
C ARG A 20 -18.20 -0.63 1.74
N LEU A 21 -18.57 0.62 1.88
CA LEU A 21 -19.65 0.99 2.77
C LEU A 21 -21.00 0.88 2.05
N GLY A 22 -22.04 0.49 2.78
CA GLY A 22 -23.43 0.54 2.33
C GLY A 22 -23.88 -0.61 1.42
N ILE A 23 -23.09 -1.66 1.21
CA ILE A 23 -23.45 -2.79 0.34
C ILE A 23 -23.59 -4.14 1.06
N LEU A 24 -23.57 -4.14 2.37
CA LEU A 24 -23.70 -5.38 3.16
C LEU A 24 -25.01 -6.12 2.88
N HIS A 25 -26.08 -5.40 2.54
CA HIS A 25 -27.36 -5.96 2.13
C HIS A 25 -27.27 -6.82 0.85
N ALA A 26 -26.24 -6.62 0.02
CA ALA A 26 -25.98 -7.45 -1.16
C ALA A 26 -25.16 -8.72 -0.83
N GLY A 27 -24.85 -8.98 0.43
CA GLY A 27 -24.05 -10.11 0.86
C GLY A 27 -22.56 -9.97 0.61
N ILE A 28 -22.08 -8.75 0.31
CA ILE A 28 -20.67 -8.46 0.03
C ILE A 28 -20.04 -7.81 1.26
N ALA A 29 -18.93 -8.38 1.73
CA ALA A 29 -18.20 -7.83 2.87
C ALA A 29 -17.65 -6.44 2.59
N ALA A 30 -17.67 -5.58 3.59
CA ALA A 30 -17.10 -4.24 3.50
C ALA A 30 -15.58 -4.27 3.23
N ALA A 31 -14.89 -5.29 3.70
CA ALA A 31 -13.43 -5.35 3.70
C ALA A 31 -12.82 -4.09 4.34
N GLY A 32 -11.70 -3.60 3.84
CA GLY A 32 -11.03 -2.43 4.39
C GLY A 32 -9.90 -2.80 5.35
N ALA A 33 -9.10 -1.81 5.71
CA ALA A 33 -7.94 -2.00 6.57
C ALA A 33 -8.33 -2.54 7.95
N MET A 34 -7.55 -3.49 8.45
CA MET A 34 -7.70 -4.04 9.82
C MET A 34 -7.35 -3.00 10.88
N ASP A 35 -6.43 -2.09 10.57
CA ASP A 35 -6.08 -0.93 11.39
C ASP A 35 -6.38 0.37 10.62
N PRO A 36 -7.62 0.89 10.73
CA PRO A 36 -8.01 2.09 10.01
C PRO A 36 -7.22 3.34 10.40
N LEU A 37 -6.71 3.42 11.63
CA LEU A 37 -5.90 4.55 12.08
C LEU A 37 -4.53 4.56 11.39
N ALA A 38 -3.89 3.41 11.29
CA ALA A 38 -2.62 3.27 10.58
C ALA A 38 -2.76 3.60 9.10
N LEU A 39 -3.84 3.14 8.46
CA LEU A 39 -4.16 3.50 7.07
C LEU A 39 -4.28 5.01 6.89
N LYS A 40 -5.10 5.66 7.71
CA LYS A 40 -5.33 7.10 7.66
C LYS A 40 -4.07 7.91 7.95
N ALA A 41 -3.23 7.45 8.89
CA ALA A 41 -1.97 8.10 9.19
C ALA A 41 -1.05 8.15 7.96
N GLY A 42 -0.92 7.04 7.23
CA GLY A 42 -0.12 6.98 6.01
C GLY A 42 -0.71 7.83 4.87
N GLN A 43 -2.03 7.80 4.69
CA GLN A 43 -2.72 8.67 3.73
C GLN A 43 -2.44 10.14 4.03
N HIS A 44 -2.55 10.54 5.29
CA HIS A 44 -2.30 11.91 5.71
C HIS A 44 -0.84 12.34 5.47
N CYS A 45 0.13 11.48 5.79
CA CYS A 45 1.55 11.76 5.58
C CYS A 45 1.89 12.09 4.11
N LEU A 46 1.28 11.37 3.17
CA LEU A 46 1.52 11.58 1.74
C LEU A 46 0.52 12.55 1.07
N GLY A 47 -0.38 13.17 1.84
CA GLY A 47 -1.41 14.05 1.30
C GLY A 47 -2.42 13.31 0.42
N HIS A 48 -2.64 12.02 0.67
CA HIS A 48 -3.60 11.21 -0.06
C HIS A 48 -5.04 11.53 0.33
N HIS A 49 -5.95 11.35 -0.60
CA HIS A 49 -7.39 11.37 -0.32
C HIS A 49 -7.80 10.10 0.45
N ALA A 50 -8.95 10.17 1.14
CA ALA A 50 -9.44 9.06 1.96
C ALA A 50 -9.71 7.75 1.18
N GLY A 51 -9.89 7.83 -0.14
CA GLY A 51 -10.09 6.65 -1.01
C GLY A 51 -8.81 6.03 -1.55
N GLU A 52 -7.65 6.61 -1.24
CA GLU A 52 -6.37 6.05 -1.72
C GLU A 52 -6.02 4.79 -0.94
N ALA A 53 -5.69 3.73 -1.69
CA ALA A 53 -5.35 2.44 -1.12
C ALA A 53 -3.88 2.35 -0.72
N ALA A 54 -3.62 1.46 0.22
CA ALA A 54 -2.29 1.02 0.63
C ALA A 54 -2.16 -0.49 0.48
N ILE A 55 -0.95 -1.01 0.55
CA ILE A 55 -0.74 -2.44 0.74
C ILE A 55 -0.77 -2.71 2.23
N GLU A 56 -1.78 -3.47 2.68
CA GLU A 56 -1.84 -4.04 4.02
C GLU A 56 -1.01 -5.31 4.06
N ILE A 57 -0.07 -5.38 4.98
CA ILE A 57 0.91 -6.45 5.10
C ILE A 57 0.74 -7.13 6.45
N ALA A 58 0.33 -8.39 6.46
CA ALA A 58 0.30 -9.18 7.67
C ALA A 58 1.64 -9.94 7.83
N TYR A 59 2.23 -9.80 9.02
CA TYR A 59 3.49 -10.45 9.40
C TYR A 59 4.75 -10.06 8.61
N GLY A 60 4.72 -8.98 7.84
CA GLY A 60 5.88 -8.45 7.15
C GLY A 60 6.46 -9.33 6.04
N ASN A 61 7.78 -9.32 5.89
CA ASN A 61 8.53 -10.08 4.88
C ASN A 61 8.18 -9.69 3.43
N VAL A 62 8.05 -8.41 3.18
CA VAL A 62 7.79 -7.85 1.85
C VAL A 62 9.06 -7.20 1.30
N ARG A 63 9.33 -7.42 0.02
CA ARG A 63 10.32 -6.67 -0.75
C ARG A 63 9.67 -6.10 -2.00
N ALA A 64 9.99 -4.84 -2.31
CA ALA A 64 9.40 -4.15 -3.43
C ALA A 64 10.41 -3.24 -4.12
N THR A 65 10.29 -3.15 -5.45
CA THR A 65 11.17 -2.34 -6.29
C THR A 65 10.32 -1.46 -7.21
N PRO A 66 10.50 -0.12 -7.17
CA PRO A 66 9.77 0.79 -8.04
C PRO A 66 10.47 0.93 -9.41
N SER A 67 9.68 1.18 -10.44
CA SER A 67 10.19 1.51 -11.79
C SER A 67 10.63 2.97 -11.92
N HIS A 68 10.17 3.85 -11.05
CA HIS A 68 10.46 5.29 -11.02
C HIS A 68 10.61 5.75 -9.56
N ASP A 69 11.30 6.85 -9.38
CA ASP A 69 11.40 7.47 -8.06
C ASP A 69 10.02 7.73 -7.48
N CYS A 70 9.85 7.41 -6.20
CA CYS A 70 8.61 7.64 -5.49
C CYS A 70 8.89 7.96 -4.01
N ALA A 71 7.95 8.65 -3.38
CA ALA A 71 7.91 8.77 -1.94
C ALA A 71 7.05 7.65 -1.36
N LEU A 72 7.40 7.20 -0.18
CA LEU A 72 6.64 6.19 0.55
C LEU A 72 6.60 6.48 2.05
N VAL A 73 5.66 5.88 2.72
CA VAL A 73 5.61 5.80 4.17
C VAL A 73 5.07 4.44 4.58
N VAL A 74 5.62 3.87 5.64
CA VAL A 74 5.13 2.63 6.25
C VAL A 74 4.60 2.95 7.64
N THR A 75 3.36 2.58 7.90
CA THR A 75 2.66 2.78 9.18
C THR A 75 2.21 1.45 9.77
N GLY A 76 1.63 1.47 10.97
CA GLY A 76 1.10 0.29 11.64
C GLY A 76 2.11 -0.42 12.53
N ALA A 77 2.09 -1.73 12.54
CA ALA A 77 2.92 -2.56 13.42
C ALA A 77 4.42 -2.29 13.21
N PRO A 78 5.19 -2.07 14.31
CA PRO A 78 6.60 -1.75 14.21
C PRO A 78 7.39 -2.87 13.55
N ALA A 79 8.13 -2.53 12.50
CA ALA A 79 8.95 -3.47 11.75
C ALA A 79 10.25 -2.80 11.31
N MET A 80 11.26 -3.59 11.02
CA MET A 80 12.48 -3.11 10.41
C MET A 80 12.20 -2.71 8.96
N LEU A 81 12.62 -1.51 8.58
CA LEU A 81 12.48 -0.98 7.24
C LEU A 81 13.86 -0.73 6.65
N LEU A 82 14.14 -1.32 5.50
CA LEU A 82 15.42 -1.17 4.81
C LEU A 82 15.20 -0.63 3.39
N ILE A 83 16.08 0.28 2.96
CA ILE A 83 16.23 0.66 1.57
C ILE A 83 17.67 0.29 1.16
N ASP A 84 17.82 -0.62 0.21
CA ASP A 84 19.11 -1.20 -0.21
C ASP A 84 19.97 -1.64 1.00
N ASN A 85 19.36 -2.36 1.94
CA ASN A 85 19.97 -2.86 3.18
C ASN A 85 20.36 -1.79 4.22
N GLU A 86 20.02 -0.53 4.00
CA GLU A 86 20.21 0.53 5.00
C GLU A 86 18.92 0.77 5.78
N SER A 87 19.01 0.78 7.11
CA SER A 87 17.86 0.99 7.98
C SER A 87 17.34 2.42 7.87
N VAL A 88 16.03 2.53 7.68
CA VAL A 88 15.32 3.82 7.66
C VAL A 88 14.14 3.77 8.64
N PRO A 89 13.71 4.91 9.19
CA PRO A 89 12.62 4.93 10.16
C PRO A 89 11.26 4.69 9.50
N MET A 90 10.37 4.01 10.21
CA MET A 90 8.95 3.97 9.92
C MET A 90 8.25 5.31 10.26
N ARG A 91 7.04 5.47 9.76
CA ARG A 91 6.15 6.62 10.06
C ARG A 91 6.74 7.97 9.66
N SER A 92 7.68 7.95 8.74
CA SER A 92 8.24 9.14 8.10
C SER A 92 8.35 8.90 6.61
N ILE A 93 8.25 9.99 5.83
CA ILE A 93 8.34 9.91 4.37
C ILE A 93 9.77 9.55 3.99
N GLN A 94 9.91 8.51 3.18
CA GLN A 94 11.16 8.06 2.60
C GLN A 94 11.11 8.24 1.08
N THR A 95 12.25 8.50 0.47
CA THR A 95 12.39 8.46 -0.99
C THR A 95 12.95 7.13 -1.41
N LEU A 96 12.28 6.47 -2.34
CA LEU A 96 12.73 5.23 -2.97
C LEU A 96 13.00 5.53 -4.44
N SER A 97 14.26 5.45 -4.83
CA SER A 97 14.66 5.69 -6.22
C SER A 97 14.39 4.48 -7.10
N ALA A 98 14.22 4.72 -8.39
CA ALA A 98 14.02 3.65 -9.37
C ALA A 98 15.08 2.56 -9.22
N GLY A 99 14.63 1.31 -9.12
CA GLY A 99 15.51 0.15 -8.98
C GLY A 99 16.04 -0.14 -7.57
N GLN A 100 15.83 0.75 -6.59
CA GLN A 100 16.15 0.44 -5.20
C GLN A 100 15.17 -0.60 -4.62
N THR A 101 15.63 -1.39 -3.68
CA THR A 101 14.80 -2.39 -3.01
C THR A 101 14.39 -1.92 -1.63
N LEU A 102 13.07 -1.82 -1.42
CA LEU A 102 12.46 -1.66 -0.11
C LEU A 102 12.27 -3.03 0.52
N THR A 103 12.69 -3.19 1.77
CA THR A 103 12.43 -4.40 2.57
C THR A 103 11.67 -4.02 3.83
N ILE A 104 10.54 -4.69 4.06
CA ILE A 104 9.75 -4.56 5.27
C ILE A 104 9.84 -5.90 6.00
N GLY A 105 10.51 -5.90 7.16
CA GLY A 105 10.72 -7.08 7.98
C GLY A 105 9.46 -7.52 8.74
N PRO A 106 9.55 -8.62 9.48
CA PRO A 106 8.47 -9.04 10.37
C PRO A 106 8.27 -8.02 11.48
N PRO A 107 7.03 -7.78 11.93
CA PRO A 107 6.78 -6.85 13.02
C PRO A 107 7.31 -7.41 14.35
N SER A 108 7.83 -6.51 15.19
CA SER A 108 8.27 -6.84 16.54
C SER A 108 7.09 -7.03 17.50
N GLU A 109 5.98 -6.39 17.20
CA GLU A 109 4.69 -6.54 17.90
C GLU A 109 3.55 -6.22 16.94
N GLY A 110 2.36 -6.74 17.22
CA GLY A 110 1.22 -6.58 16.32
C GLY A 110 1.35 -7.43 15.06
N ILE A 111 0.53 -7.14 14.06
CA ILE A 111 0.41 -7.97 12.86
C ILE A 111 0.50 -7.15 11.58
N TYR A 112 -0.24 -6.03 11.50
CA TYR A 112 -0.49 -5.33 10.25
C TYR A 112 0.35 -4.07 10.09
N SER A 113 1.08 -4.00 8.99
CA SER A 113 1.76 -2.79 8.52
C SER A 113 1.15 -2.33 7.19
N TYR A 114 1.28 -1.05 6.89
CA TYR A 114 0.70 -0.43 5.68
C TYR A 114 1.77 0.29 4.89
N LEU A 115 1.94 -0.11 3.64
CA LEU A 115 2.81 0.56 2.69
C LEU A 115 1.98 1.52 1.83
N HIS A 116 2.26 2.80 1.96
CA HIS A 116 1.70 3.87 1.12
C HIS A 116 2.79 4.37 0.18
N VAL A 117 2.43 4.59 -1.07
CA VAL A 117 3.33 5.12 -2.10
C VAL A 117 2.70 6.35 -2.73
N SER A 118 3.51 7.36 -2.99
CA SER A 118 3.04 8.60 -3.63
C SER A 118 2.29 8.32 -4.93
N GLY A 119 1.17 8.99 -5.11
CA GLY A 119 0.23 8.75 -6.20
C GLY A 119 -0.81 7.67 -5.90
N GLY A 120 -0.57 6.74 -4.97
CA GLY A 120 -1.48 5.66 -4.66
C GLY A 120 -1.47 4.52 -5.68
N PHE A 121 -2.13 3.42 -5.34
CA PHE A 121 -2.22 2.22 -6.18
C PHE A 121 -3.41 2.33 -7.14
N ASN A 122 -3.13 2.27 -8.43
CA ASN A 122 -4.14 2.35 -9.50
C ASN A 122 -4.75 0.97 -9.75
N THR A 123 -5.60 0.51 -8.86
CA THR A 123 -6.42 -0.68 -9.06
C THR A 123 -7.87 -0.26 -9.35
N HIS A 124 -8.59 -1.11 -10.07
CA HIS A 124 -9.99 -0.81 -10.41
C HIS A 124 -10.88 -0.88 -9.16
N PRO A 125 -11.58 0.21 -8.81
CA PRO A 125 -12.51 0.16 -7.69
C PRO A 125 -13.74 -0.69 -8.04
N ILE A 126 -14.17 -1.52 -7.08
CA ILE A 126 -15.39 -2.31 -7.15
C ILE A 126 -16.31 -1.84 -6.03
N PHE A 127 -17.52 -1.41 -6.37
CA PHE A 127 -18.45 -0.77 -5.44
C PHE A 127 -17.77 0.37 -4.63
N ASN A 128 -17.09 1.26 -5.35
CA ASN A 128 -16.39 2.44 -4.81
C ASN A 128 -15.25 2.13 -3.82
N SER A 129 -14.71 0.93 -3.82
CA SER A 129 -13.56 0.56 -3.00
C SER A 129 -12.55 -0.28 -3.76
N ARG A 130 -11.27 -0.03 -3.49
CA ARG A 130 -10.14 -0.83 -3.97
C ARG A 130 -9.80 -1.99 -3.05
N SER A 131 -10.45 -2.08 -1.89
CA SER A 131 -10.15 -3.12 -0.90
C SER A 131 -10.34 -4.51 -1.48
N THR A 132 -9.36 -5.36 -1.20
CA THR A 132 -9.42 -6.78 -1.54
C THR A 132 -10.31 -7.49 -0.53
N SER A 133 -11.23 -8.31 -1.05
CA SER A 133 -11.98 -9.31 -0.27
C SER A 133 -11.65 -10.68 -0.84
N PRO A 134 -10.65 -11.39 -0.29
CA PRO A 134 -10.20 -12.68 -0.85
C PRO A 134 -11.30 -13.74 -0.84
N ARG A 135 -12.20 -13.68 0.14
CA ARG A 135 -13.31 -14.61 0.25
C ARG A 135 -14.27 -14.52 -0.93
N GLU A 136 -14.60 -13.32 -1.34
CA GLU A 136 -15.48 -13.06 -2.48
C GLU A 136 -14.73 -13.00 -3.81
N GLY A 137 -13.40 -12.96 -3.78
CA GLY A 137 -12.55 -12.86 -4.96
C GLY A 137 -12.64 -11.52 -5.69
N ILE A 138 -12.86 -10.42 -4.97
CA ILE A 138 -13.03 -9.08 -5.54
C ILE A 138 -12.06 -8.05 -4.98
N GLY A 139 -11.83 -6.99 -5.73
CA GLY A 139 -11.01 -5.86 -5.35
C GLY A 139 -9.51 -6.10 -5.49
N GLY A 140 -8.72 -5.11 -5.11
CA GLY A 140 -7.27 -5.16 -5.21
C GLY A 140 -6.76 -5.35 -6.62
N LEU A 141 -5.66 -6.09 -6.76
CA LEU A 141 -5.04 -6.33 -8.06
C LEU A 141 -5.76 -7.42 -8.87
N HIS A 142 -6.11 -8.52 -8.21
CA HIS A 142 -6.74 -9.68 -8.87
C HIS A 142 -7.72 -10.43 -7.96
N GLY A 143 -8.31 -9.76 -7.00
CA GLY A 143 -9.35 -10.30 -6.12
C GLY A 143 -8.84 -11.16 -4.96
N GLY A 144 -7.54 -11.29 -4.79
CA GLY A 144 -6.93 -12.12 -3.76
C GLY A 144 -5.66 -11.53 -3.17
N TYR A 145 -4.96 -12.35 -2.40
CA TYR A 145 -3.66 -11.97 -1.84
C TYR A 145 -2.65 -11.66 -2.95
N LEU A 146 -1.82 -10.65 -2.70
CA LEU A 146 -0.71 -10.31 -3.57
C LEU A 146 0.31 -11.46 -3.58
N ARG A 147 0.98 -11.62 -4.70
CA ARG A 147 1.92 -12.71 -4.97
C ARG A 147 3.29 -12.17 -5.30
N ASP A 148 4.30 -13.00 -5.14
CA ASP A 148 5.65 -12.69 -5.62
C ASP A 148 5.60 -12.36 -7.11
N GLN A 149 6.32 -11.32 -7.50
CA GLN A 149 6.38 -10.76 -8.84
C GLN A 149 5.11 -10.01 -9.31
N ASP A 150 4.10 -9.82 -8.46
CA ASP A 150 3.00 -8.93 -8.79
C ASP A 150 3.50 -7.51 -9.01
N THR A 151 2.99 -6.87 -10.06
CA THR A 151 3.32 -5.50 -10.42
C THR A 151 2.09 -4.62 -10.25
N CYS A 152 2.18 -3.70 -9.31
CA CYS A 152 1.12 -2.75 -9.02
C CYS A 152 1.34 -1.46 -9.82
N LEU A 153 0.32 -1.01 -10.54
CA LEU A 153 0.34 0.30 -11.20
C LEU A 153 0.19 1.41 -10.16
N LEU A 154 0.93 2.49 -10.35
CA LEU A 154 0.83 3.68 -9.53
C LEU A 154 0.23 4.83 -10.35
N TYR A 155 -0.58 5.66 -9.72
CA TYR A 155 -1.00 6.90 -10.34
C TYR A 155 0.21 7.83 -10.53
N THR A 156 0.18 8.62 -11.60
CA THR A 156 1.10 9.75 -11.74
C THR A 156 0.60 10.88 -10.85
N SER A 157 1.22 11.03 -9.68
CA SER A 157 1.02 12.21 -8.86
C SER A 157 1.72 13.40 -9.54
N PRO A 158 1.12 14.58 -9.63
CA PRO A 158 1.88 15.77 -9.95
C PRO A 158 2.98 15.91 -8.90
N SER A 159 4.22 16.12 -9.36
CA SER A 159 5.33 16.38 -8.46
C SER A 159 4.99 17.61 -7.59
N PRO A 160 5.39 17.64 -6.30
CA PRO A 160 5.29 18.86 -5.52
C PRO A 160 5.92 20.09 -6.21
N ARG A 161 6.86 19.87 -7.14
CA ARG A 161 7.46 20.94 -7.96
C ARG A 161 6.50 21.46 -9.04
N ASP A 162 5.53 20.66 -9.47
CA ASP A 162 4.56 21.05 -10.51
C ASP A 162 3.43 21.92 -9.92
N VAL A 163 3.29 21.95 -8.60
CA VAL A 163 2.29 22.77 -7.89
C VAL A 163 2.79 24.20 -7.60
N GLU A 164 4.11 24.41 -7.59
CA GLU A 164 4.68 25.74 -7.34
C GLU A 164 4.77 26.61 -8.62
N GLU A 165 4.54 26.08 -9.80
CA GLU A 165 4.60 26.80 -11.09
C GLU A 165 3.21 27.15 -11.67
N SER A 166 2.13 27.00 -10.91
CA SER A 166 0.77 27.36 -11.37
C SER A 166 0.15 28.49 -10.58
#